data_d3caa6ebd730465312b8ecaa5970f0c7
#
_entry.id   d3caa6ebd730465312b8ecaa5970f0c7
#
_cell.length_a   1.000
_cell.length_b   1.000
_cell.length_c   1.000
_cell.angle_alpha   90.00
_cell.angle_beta   90.00
_cell.angle_gamma   90.00
#
_symmetry.space_group_name_H-M   'P 1'
#
loop_
_entity.id
_entity.type
_entity.pdbx_description
1 polymer ?
#
loop_
_entity_poly.entity_id
_entity_poly.type
_entity_poly.pdbx_seq_one_letter_code
_entity_poly.pdbx_strand_id
1 'polypeptide(L)'
;MQFFLEYYYNRVNIIMLKLSPRLQIVYDMVPRCGVVADVGCDHGYLTISLLENGVADSAIAMDINAGPLKKAEENIRAAGLSSKVSLRISNGLQKLEENEADVICICGMGGTLIGKIIVAEERVAKSASTLIIEPQSDYFSLRKTLMEMGFVITDEDLTCEENKIYPIIKLYYEPDESKRVSLNEAQLEYGPVIIKKVPELLIKLLDKNQQEYSSILRSLESKDGDKSDAILSRMEQLRYELDLIAQVRNTI
;
A
#
# COMPACT_ATOMS: atom_id res chain seq x y z
N MET A 1 14.94 44.92 -7.27
CA MET A 1 15.99 43.90 -7.43
C MET A 1 16.02 42.94 -6.22
N GLN A 2 15.87 43.42 -4.99
CA GLN A 2 15.85 42.58 -3.77
C GLN A 2 14.64 41.63 -3.68
N PHE A 3 13.45 42.10 -4.05
CA PHE A 3 12.22 41.27 -4.12
C PHE A 3 12.28 40.15 -5.17
N PHE A 4 13.01 40.36 -6.28
CA PHE A 4 13.20 39.33 -7.31
C PHE A 4 14.20 38.27 -6.85
N LEU A 5 15.19 38.63 -6.06
CA LEU A 5 16.18 37.68 -5.50
C LEU A 5 15.58 36.84 -4.38
N GLU A 6 14.74 37.40 -3.50
CA GLU A 6 13.98 36.65 -2.51
C GLU A 6 12.97 35.67 -3.14
N TYR A 7 12.28 36.11 -4.21
CA TYR A 7 11.37 35.26 -4.97
C TYR A 7 12.11 34.10 -5.67
N TYR A 8 13.32 34.35 -6.21
CA TYR A 8 14.18 33.33 -6.79
C TYR A 8 14.84 32.43 -5.73
N TYR A 9 15.25 32.98 -4.59
CA TYR A 9 15.86 32.24 -3.49
C TYR A 9 14.86 31.30 -2.80
N ASN A 10 13.60 31.73 -2.67
CA ASN A 10 12.52 30.89 -2.17
C ASN A 10 12.08 29.82 -3.19
N ARG A 11 12.28 30.02 -4.49
CA ARG A 11 12.02 28.98 -5.51
C ARG A 11 13.19 27.99 -5.68
N VAL A 12 14.41 28.39 -5.40
CA VAL A 12 15.60 27.51 -5.48
C VAL A 12 15.76 26.66 -4.21
N ASN A 13 15.17 27.06 -3.10
CA ASN A 13 15.00 26.26 -1.88
C ASN A 13 13.66 25.50 -1.82
N ILE A 14 12.98 25.28 -2.94
CA ILE A 14 12.09 24.12 -3.04
C ILE A 14 13.03 22.92 -2.96
N ILE A 15 13.27 22.43 -1.75
CA ILE A 15 13.69 21.07 -1.52
C ILE A 15 12.73 20.25 -2.36
N MET A 16 13.17 19.74 -3.52
CA MET A 16 12.38 18.75 -4.25
C MET A 16 12.02 17.70 -3.23
N LEU A 17 10.75 17.64 -2.89
CA LEU A 17 10.23 16.75 -1.87
C LEU A 17 10.47 15.35 -2.37
N LYS A 18 11.61 14.75 -1.95
CA LYS A 18 11.97 13.41 -2.40
C LYS A 18 11.09 12.44 -1.66
N LEU A 19 10.16 11.83 -2.37
CA LEU A 19 9.37 10.74 -1.83
C LEU A 19 10.29 9.59 -1.38
N SER A 20 9.89 8.88 -0.35
CA SER A 20 10.52 7.61 -0.01
C SER A 20 10.33 6.61 -1.16
N PRO A 21 11.16 5.57 -1.29
CA PRO A 21 11.01 4.56 -2.34
C PRO A 21 9.60 3.97 -2.41
N ARG A 22 8.94 3.76 -1.25
CA ARG A 22 7.56 3.27 -1.19
C ARG A 22 6.58 4.27 -1.80
N LEU A 23 6.61 5.50 -1.32
CA LEU A 23 5.71 6.55 -1.81
C LEU A 23 5.97 6.90 -3.27
N GLN A 24 7.20 6.73 -3.77
CA GLN A 24 7.51 6.91 -5.18
C GLN A 24 6.76 5.90 -6.06
N ILE A 25 6.73 4.61 -5.69
CA ILE A 25 5.97 3.60 -6.42
C ILE A 25 4.45 3.87 -6.33
N VAL A 26 3.96 4.26 -5.14
CA VAL A 26 2.55 4.68 -5.00
C VAL A 26 2.24 5.83 -5.96
N TYR A 27 3.08 6.87 -5.98
CA TYR A 27 2.94 8.01 -6.89
C TYR A 27 2.92 7.57 -8.36
N ASP A 28 3.84 6.69 -8.78
CA ASP A 28 3.96 6.20 -10.15
C ASP A 28 2.73 5.35 -10.59
N MET A 29 2.04 4.73 -9.63
CA MET A 29 0.81 3.96 -9.88
C MET A 29 -0.45 4.82 -9.96
N VAL A 30 -0.45 6.07 -9.44
CA VAL A 30 -1.62 6.96 -9.50
C VAL A 30 -1.86 7.40 -10.94
N PRO A 31 -3.00 7.06 -11.57
CA PRO A 31 -3.34 7.60 -12.86
C PRO A 31 -3.68 9.09 -12.74
N ARG A 32 -3.60 9.85 -13.84
CA ARG A 32 -4.10 11.22 -13.84
C ARG A 32 -5.58 11.23 -13.44
N CYS A 33 -5.94 12.08 -12.49
CA CYS A 33 -7.28 12.14 -11.90
C CYS A 33 -7.68 13.56 -11.51
N GLY A 34 -8.97 13.78 -11.31
CA GLY A 34 -9.51 15.04 -10.78
C GLY A 34 -9.24 15.16 -9.27
N VAL A 35 -9.63 14.13 -8.51
CA VAL A 35 -9.52 14.13 -7.05
C VAL A 35 -8.81 12.86 -6.55
N VAL A 36 -7.76 13.03 -5.76
CA VAL A 36 -7.12 11.93 -5.02
C VAL A 36 -7.43 12.05 -3.53
N ALA A 37 -7.81 10.95 -2.88
CA ALA A 37 -7.88 10.83 -1.43
C ALA A 37 -6.63 10.13 -0.89
N ASP A 38 -5.90 10.80 0.01
CA ASP A 38 -4.70 10.31 0.68
C ASP A 38 -5.05 10.00 2.15
N VAL A 39 -5.17 8.71 2.49
CA VAL A 39 -5.66 8.21 3.78
C VAL A 39 -4.50 7.80 4.67
N GLY A 40 -4.34 8.45 5.81
CA GLY A 40 -3.14 8.39 6.63
C GLY A 40 -2.04 9.23 6.00
N CYS A 41 -2.37 10.45 5.59
CA CYS A 41 -1.49 11.31 4.79
C CYS A 41 -0.21 11.76 5.53
N ASP A 42 -0.14 11.55 6.85
CA ASP A 42 1.01 11.90 7.70
C ASP A 42 1.49 13.35 7.45
N HIS A 43 2.61 13.52 6.78
CA HIS A 43 3.18 14.84 6.44
C HIS A 43 2.67 15.41 5.10
N GLY A 44 1.78 14.72 4.38
CA GLY A 44 1.19 15.13 3.11
C GLY A 44 2.14 15.08 1.90
N TYR A 45 3.22 14.33 1.97
CA TYR A 45 4.23 14.30 0.92
C TYR A 45 3.72 13.71 -0.40
N LEU A 46 2.92 12.64 -0.34
CA LEU A 46 2.28 12.06 -1.52
C LEU A 46 1.30 13.07 -2.14
N THR A 47 0.42 13.63 -1.31
CA THR A 47 -0.54 14.67 -1.70
C THR A 47 0.13 15.83 -2.44
N ILE A 48 1.21 16.40 -1.87
CA ILE A 48 1.94 17.52 -2.46
C ILE A 48 2.53 17.13 -3.81
N SER A 49 3.24 15.98 -3.86
CA SER A 49 3.88 15.52 -5.10
C SER A 49 2.89 15.28 -6.23
N LEU A 50 1.72 14.71 -5.95
CA LEU A 50 0.68 14.47 -6.96
C LEU A 50 0.12 15.79 -7.53
N LEU A 51 -0.07 16.80 -6.68
CA LEU A 51 -0.60 18.11 -7.09
C LEU A 51 0.43 18.98 -7.81
N GLU A 52 1.69 19.02 -7.35
CA GLU A 52 2.77 19.80 -7.98
C GLU A 52 3.06 19.32 -9.40
N ASN A 53 3.00 18.01 -9.62
CA ASN A 53 3.27 17.42 -10.93
C ASN A 53 2.00 17.28 -11.81
N GLY A 54 0.84 17.78 -11.35
CA GLY A 54 -0.40 17.76 -12.11
C GLY A 54 -0.94 16.34 -12.38
N VAL A 55 -0.59 15.36 -11.52
CA VAL A 55 -1.18 14.01 -11.55
C VAL A 55 -2.61 14.05 -11.02
N ALA A 56 -2.87 14.87 -10.00
CA ALA A 56 -4.22 15.17 -9.51
C ALA A 56 -4.50 16.68 -9.61
N ASP A 57 -5.75 17.05 -9.86
CA ASP A 57 -6.17 18.46 -9.90
C ASP A 57 -6.41 19.00 -8.49
N SER A 58 -6.93 18.16 -7.58
CA SER A 58 -7.18 18.43 -6.17
C SER A 58 -7.03 17.19 -5.31
N ALA A 59 -6.94 17.37 -3.98
CA ALA A 59 -6.76 16.25 -3.06
C ALA A 59 -7.61 16.40 -1.79
N ILE A 60 -7.91 15.24 -1.19
CA ILE A 60 -8.50 15.12 0.15
C ILE A 60 -7.47 14.38 1.00
N ALA A 61 -6.76 15.09 1.87
CA ALA A 61 -5.77 14.52 2.75
C ALA A 61 -6.37 14.26 4.14
N MET A 62 -6.28 13.02 4.60
CA MET A 62 -6.95 12.56 5.81
C MET A 62 -5.98 11.87 6.76
N ASP A 63 -6.12 12.14 8.05
CA ASP A 63 -5.44 11.39 9.12
C ASP A 63 -6.36 11.30 10.33
N ILE A 64 -6.20 10.24 11.14
CA ILE A 64 -6.95 10.08 12.39
C ILE A 64 -6.43 11.01 13.48
N ASN A 65 -5.17 11.41 13.40
CA ASN A 65 -4.46 12.19 14.38
C ASN A 65 -4.33 13.65 13.92
N ALA A 66 -4.67 14.59 14.80
CA ALA A 66 -4.56 16.04 14.52
C ALA A 66 -3.10 16.51 14.34
N GLY A 67 -2.12 15.84 14.99
CA GLY A 67 -0.69 16.19 14.89
C GLY A 67 -0.11 16.03 13.49
N PRO A 68 -0.13 14.83 12.92
CA PRO A 68 0.26 14.57 11.52
C PRO A 68 -0.50 15.48 10.54
N LEU A 69 -1.82 15.58 10.68
CA LEU A 69 -2.64 16.41 9.80
C LEU A 69 -2.25 17.90 9.83
N LYS A 70 -1.91 18.42 11.03
CA LYS A 70 -1.39 19.80 11.16
C LYS A 70 -0.05 19.95 10.43
N LYS A 71 0.81 18.94 10.50
CA LYS A 71 2.08 18.97 9.79
C LYS A 71 1.89 18.92 8.27
N ALA A 72 0.95 18.10 7.79
CA ALA A 72 0.53 18.12 6.39
C ALA A 72 0.04 19.50 5.97
N GLU A 73 -0.81 20.16 6.77
CA GLU A 73 -1.30 21.52 6.51
C GLU A 73 -0.15 22.52 6.35
N GLU A 74 0.83 22.50 7.27
CA GLU A 74 2.01 23.36 7.21
C GLU A 74 2.80 23.16 5.91
N ASN A 75 3.04 21.89 5.51
CA ASN A 75 3.78 21.53 4.31
C ASN A 75 3.00 21.94 3.04
N ILE A 76 1.70 21.63 2.97
CA ILE A 76 0.81 22.00 1.85
C ILE A 76 0.75 23.52 1.68
N ARG A 77 0.68 24.26 2.78
CA ARG A 77 0.71 25.74 2.74
C ARG A 77 2.05 26.26 2.26
N ALA A 78 3.15 25.67 2.71
CA ALA A 78 4.50 26.04 2.24
C ALA A 78 4.69 25.77 0.74
N ALA A 79 4.06 24.73 0.21
CA ALA A 79 4.02 24.42 -1.22
C ALA A 79 3.04 25.30 -2.03
N GLY A 80 2.25 26.18 -1.37
CA GLY A 80 1.28 27.04 -2.05
C GLY A 80 0.02 26.31 -2.56
N LEU A 81 -0.26 25.12 -2.02
CA LEU A 81 -1.32 24.22 -2.49
C LEU A 81 -2.60 24.24 -1.66
N SER A 82 -2.72 25.14 -0.67
CA SER A 82 -3.85 25.17 0.27
C SER A 82 -5.23 25.26 -0.39
N SER A 83 -5.34 25.89 -1.56
CA SER A 83 -6.61 25.99 -2.29
C SER A 83 -7.01 24.71 -3.03
N LYS A 84 -6.11 23.73 -3.14
CA LYS A 84 -6.33 22.48 -3.84
C LYS A 84 -6.52 21.28 -2.90
N VAL A 85 -6.36 21.45 -1.58
CA VAL A 85 -6.40 20.33 -0.62
C VAL A 85 -7.47 20.56 0.44
N SER A 86 -8.34 19.58 0.61
CA SER A 86 -9.25 19.47 1.75
C SER A 86 -8.60 18.59 2.83
N LEU A 87 -8.38 19.15 4.01
CA LEU A 87 -7.79 18.42 5.15
C LEU A 87 -8.91 17.95 6.09
N ARG A 88 -8.91 16.67 6.47
CA ARG A 88 -9.97 16.10 7.32
C ARG A 88 -9.41 15.17 8.39
N ILE A 89 -9.82 15.38 9.64
CA ILE A 89 -9.61 14.37 10.69
C ILE A 89 -10.60 13.24 10.41
N SER A 90 -10.09 12.05 10.08
CA SER A 90 -10.89 10.90 9.69
C SER A 90 -10.29 9.58 10.18
N ASN A 91 -11.12 8.69 10.67
CA ASN A 91 -10.75 7.30 10.90
C ASN A 91 -10.96 6.53 9.58
N GLY A 92 -9.87 6.35 8.82
CA GLY A 92 -9.94 5.78 7.48
C GLY A 92 -10.81 6.61 6.53
N LEU A 93 -11.78 5.98 5.89
CA LEU A 93 -12.65 6.58 4.87
C LEU A 93 -13.91 7.27 5.42
N GLN A 94 -14.14 7.30 6.76
CA GLN A 94 -15.41 7.79 7.36
C GLN A 94 -15.80 9.24 7.00
N LYS A 95 -14.86 10.04 6.55
CA LYS A 95 -15.11 11.44 6.16
C LYS A 95 -14.93 11.67 4.65
N LEU A 96 -14.95 10.59 3.87
CA LEU A 96 -15.00 10.63 2.42
C LEU A 96 -16.40 10.20 1.97
N GLU A 97 -16.98 10.94 1.02
CA GLU A 97 -18.30 10.60 0.46
C GLU A 97 -18.16 9.69 -0.78
N GLU A 98 -19.22 8.98 -1.14
CA GLU A 98 -19.27 8.20 -2.39
C GLU A 98 -19.04 9.11 -3.60
N ASN A 99 -18.19 8.67 -4.54
CA ASN A 99 -17.82 9.40 -5.76
C ASN A 99 -17.11 10.75 -5.51
N GLU A 100 -16.60 11.00 -4.31
CA GLU A 100 -15.88 12.25 -4.00
C GLU A 100 -14.41 12.21 -4.45
N ALA A 101 -13.82 11.01 -4.59
CA ALA A 101 -12.46 10.82 -5.08
C ALA A 101 -12.41 9.81 -6.23
N ASP A 102 -11.62 10.13 -7.26
CA ASP A 102 -11.35 9.20 -8.37
C ASP A 102 -10.36 8.11 -7.95
N VAL A 103 -9.39 8.48 -7.14
CA VAL A 103 -8.33 7.59 -6.65
C VAL A 103 -8.25 7.67 -5.13
N ILE A 104 -8.18 6.52 -4.47
CA ILE A 104 -7.96 6.42 -3.03
C ILE A 104 -6.61 5.74 -2.79
N CYS A 105 -5.72 6.39 -2.03
CA CYS A 105 -4.45 5.85 -1.57
C CYS A 105 -4.52 5.55 -0.07
N ILE A 106 -4.16 4.32 0.35
CA ILE A 106 -4.07 3.92 1.78
C ILE A 106 -2.71 3.27 1.99
N CYS A 107 -1.77 3.99 2.58
CA CYS A 107 -0.38 3.58 2.65
C CYS A 107 0.15 3.56 4.09
N GLY A 108 1.20 2.75 4.35
CA GLY A 108 1.90 2.77 5.62
C GLY A 108 1.17 2.08 6.78
N MET A 109 0.20 1.22 6.49
CA MET A 109 -0.62 0.55 7.50
C MET A 109 -0.54 -0.98 7.40
N GLY A 110 -0.80 -1.70 8.50
CA GLY A 110 -0.95 -3.15 8.44
C GLY A 110 -2.14 -3.57 7.58
N GLY A 111 -2.01 -4.69 6.84
CA GLY A 111 -3.05 -5.16 5.93
C GLY A 111 -4.39 -5.43 6.61
N THR A 112 -4.37 -5.95 7.83
CA THR A 112 -5.60 -6.10 8.63
C THR A 112 -6.31 -4.77 8.87
N LEU A 113 -5.58 -3.68 9.10
CA LEU A 113 -6.18 -2.35 9.31
C LEU A 113 -6.72 -1.79 8.00
N ILE A 114 -5.95 -1.89 6.91
CA ILE A 114 -6.41 -1.48 5.56
C ILE A 114 -7.70 -2.21 5.19
N GLY A 115 -7.75 -3.52 5.39
CA GLY A 115 -8.94 -4.33 5.13
C GLY A 115 -10.15 -3.84 5.93
N LYS A 116 -9.98 -3.56 7.23
CA LYS A 116 -11.06 -3.03 8.09
C LYS A 116 -11.55 -1.66 7.62
N ILE A 117 -10.65 -0.76 7.21
CA ILE A 117 -11.01 0.56 6.68
C ILE A 117 -11.87 0.42 5.43
N ILE A 118 -11.48 -0.44 4.50
CA ILE A 118 -12.19 -0.65 3.23
C ILE A 118 -13.55 -1.33 3.46
N VAL A 119 -13.61 -2.36 4.32
CA VAL A 119 -14.86 -3.05 4.64
C VAL A 119 -15.86 -2.14 5.35
N ALA A 120 -15.38 -1.29 6.28
CA ALA A 120 -16.26 -0.38 7.02
C ALA A 120 -16.96 0.65 6.13
N GLU A 121 -16.29 1.09 5.07
CA GLU A 121 -16.79 2.10 4.13
C GLU A 121 -16.77 1.53 2.69
N GLU A 122 -17.29 0.32 2.54
CA GLU A 122 -17.27 -0.45 1.29
C GLU A 122 -17.81 0.34 0.10
N ARG A 123 -18.93 1.07 0.29
CA ARG A 123 -19.55 1.85 -0.79
C ARG A 123 -18.65 2.97 -1.28
N VAL A 124 -17.99 3.66 -0.37
CA VAL A 124 -17.01 4.71 -0.68
C VAL A 124 -15.80 4.11 -1.42
N ALA A 125 -15.23 3.02 -0.90
CA ALA A 125 -14.09 2.37 -1.53
C ALA A 125 -14.40 1.84 -2.94
N LYS A 126 -15.62 1.31 -3.16
CA LYS A 126 -16.08 0.80 -4.46
C LYS A 126 -16.47 1.90 -5.45
N SER A 127 -16.73 3.12 -4.99
CA SER A 127 -17.08 4.25 -5.86
C SER A 127 -15.86 4.87 -6.55
N ALA A 128 -14.66 4.70 -6.00
CA ALA A 128 -13.44 5.17 -6.64
C ALA A 128 -13.07 4.31 -7.86
N SER A 129 -12.56 4.95 -8.90
CA SER A 129 -12.09 4.25 -10.11
C SER A 129 -10.83 3.43 -9.87
N THR A 130 -10.02 3.84 -8.87
CA THR A 130 -8.76 3.19 -8.54
C THR A 130 -8.51 3.24 -7.03
N LEU A 131 -8.10 2.12 -6.48
CA LEU A 131 -7.60 1.98 -5.12
C LEU A 131 -6.12 1.60 -5.18
N ILE A 132 -5.26 2.32 -4.46
CA ILE A 132 -3.83 2.01 -4.33
C ILE A 132 -3.53 1.81 -2.86
N ILE A 133 -2.99 0.67 -2.50
CA ILE A 133 -2.71 0.31 -1.11
C ILE A 133 -1.24 -0.13 -0.96
N GLU A 134 -0.64 0.25 0.16
CA GLU A 134 0.70 -0.21 0.55
C GLU A 134 0.61 -0.80 1.96
N PRO A 135 0.31 -2.12 2.04
CA PRO A 135 0.27 -2.83 3.31
C PRO A 135 1.67 -3.15 3.84
N GLN A 136 1.84 -3.09 5.17
CA GLN A 136 3.10 -3.43 5.84
C GLN A 136 3.12 -4.85 6.43
N SER A 137 1.98 -5.54 6.42
CA SER A 137 1.79 -6.90 6.94
C SER A 137 0.50 -7.52 6.39
N ASP A 138 0.23 -8.77 6.71
CA ASP A 138 -1.03 -9.49 6.47
C ASP A 138 -1.50 -9.50 5.00
N TYR A 139 -0.56 -9.65 4.08
CA TYR A 139 -0.78 -9.53 2.63
C TYR A 139 -1.80 -10.53 2.10
N PHE A 140 -1.70 -11.79 2.54
CA PHE A 140 -2.63 -12.87 2.16
C PHE A 140 -4.08 -12.53 2.52
N SER A 141 -4.31 -12.22 3.80
CA SER A 141 -5.66 -11.93 4.32
C SER A 141 -6.24 -10.69 3.66
N LEU A 142 -5.42 -9.66 3.42
CA LEU A 142 -5.86 -8.44 2.76
C LEU A 142 -6.28 -8.70 1.32
N ARG A 143 -5.44 -9.36 0.49
CA ARG A 143 -5.81 -9.69 -0.89
C ARG A 143 -7.06 -10.55 -0.93
N LYS A 144 -7.16 -11.57 -0.07
CA LYS A 144 -8.34 -12.44 0.03
C LYS A 144 -9.61 -11.62 0.29
N THR A 145 -9.61 -10.77 1.31
CA THR A 145 -10.75 -9.90 1.64
C THR A 145 -11.14 -9.01 0.46
N LEU A 146 -10.19 -8.36 -0.19
CA LEU A 146 -10.47 -7.47 -1.32
C LEU A 146 -11.03 -8.22 -2.54
N MET A 147 -10.51 -9.41 -2.83
CA MET A 147 -11.05 -10.25 -3.91
C MET A 147 -12.49 -10.71 -3.60
N GLU A 148 -12.78 -11.11 -2.36
CA GLU A 148 -14.12 -11.47 -1.91
C GLU A 148 -15.11 -10.29 -2.01
N MET A 149 -14.64 -9.05 -1.81
CA MET A 149 -15.43 -7.83 -2.00
C MET A 149 -15.64 -7.47 -3.49
N GLY A 150 -14.94 -8.14 -4.42
CA GLY A 150 -15.05 -7.92 -5.86
C GLY A 150 -14.04 -6.92 -6.42
N PHE A 151 -12.99 -6.57 -5.68
CA PHE A 151 -11.87 -5.82 -6.25
C PHE A 151 -11.02 -6.73 -7.14
N VAL A 152 -10.40 -6.14 -8.15
CA VAL A 152 -9.50 -6.82 -9.10
C VAL A 152 -8.15 -6.12 -9.07
N ILE A 153 -7.08 -6.90 -8.90
CA ILE A 153 -5.71 -6.40 -8.94
C ILE A 153 -5.30 -6.16 -10.39
N THR A 154 -4.93 -4.92 -10.72
CA THR A 154 -4.48 -4.53 -12.08
C THR A 154 -3.00 -4.36 -12.18
N ASP A 155 -2.35 -3.95 -11.09
CA ASP A 155 -0.91 -3.78 -11.03
C ASP A 155 -0.38 -4.01 -9.61
N GLU A 156 0.86 -4.44 -9.50
CA GLU A 156 1.58 -4.60 -8.25
C GLU A 156 3.07 -4.34 -8.47
N ASP A 157 3.75 -3.86 -7.45
CA ASP A 157 5.20 -3.76 -7.44
C ASP A 157 5.74 -4.01 -6.02
N LEU A 158 7.05 -4.20 -5.92
CA LEU A 158 7.77 -4.39 -4.68
C LEU A 158 8.79 -3.26 -4.48
N THR A 159 8.90 -2.80 -3.26
CA THR A 159 9.98 -1.89 -2.85
C THR A 159 10.71 -2.43 -1.63
N CYS A 160 11.96 -1.99 -1.45
CA CYS A 160 12.75 -2.34 -0.29
C CYS A 160 13.13 -1.07 0.48
N GLU A 161 12.75 -1.00 1.75
CA GLU A 161 13.08 0.09 2.64
C GLU A 161 13.51 -0.50 3.99
N GLU A 162 14.65 -0.07 4.53
CA GLU A 162 15.22 -0.59 5.79
C GLU A 162 15.30 -2.13 5.86
N ASN A 163 15.71 -2.79 4.76
CA ASN A 163 15.79 -4.25 4.62
C ASN A 163 14.43 -5.00 4.73
N LYS A 164 13.31 -4.28 4.65
CA LYS A 164 11.98 -4.87 4.51
C LYS A 164 11.46 -4.65 3.10
N ILE A 165 10.78 -5.66 2.58
CA ILE A 165 10.17 -5.63 1.25
C ILE A 165 8.68 -5.46 1.44
N TYR A 166 8.13 -4.45 0.76
CA TYR A 166 6.72 -4.08 0.83
C TYR A 166 6.08 -4.16 -0.54
N PRO A 167 4.90 -4.78 -0.68
CA PRO A 167 4.11 -4.70 -1.89
C PRO A 167 3.33 -3.39 -1.97
N ILE A 168 3.20 -2.87 -3.17
CA ILE A 168 2.23 -1.84 -3.52
C ILE A 168 1.24 -2.47 -4.49
N ILE A 169 -0.05 -2.29 -4.25
CA ILE A 169 -1.12 -2.99 -4.95
C ILE A 169 -2.11 -1.97 -5.52
N LYS A 170 -2.35 -2.02 -6.81
CA LYS A 170 -3.34 -1.21 -7.51
C LYS A 170 -4.53 -2.07 -7.90
N LEU A 171 -5.73 -1.59 -7.55
CA LEU A 171 -6.98 -2.31 -7.74
C LEU A 171 -8.07 -1.39 -8.30
N TYR A 172 -9.11 -2.01 -8.84
CA TYR A 172 -10.41 -1.37 -9.08
C TYR A 172 -11.53 -2.31 -8.65
N TYR A 173 -12.72 -1.78 -8.44
CA TYR A 173 -13.90 -2.58 -8.18
C TYR A 173 -14.53 -3.05 -9.49
N GLU A 174 -14.75 -4.37 -9.65
CA GLU A 174 -15.45 -4.98 -10.79
C GLU A 174 -16.87 -5.42 -10.35
N PRO A 175 -17.91 -4.72 -10.80
CA PRO A 175 -19.28 -5.06 -10.45
C PRO A 175 -19.77 -6.37 -11.10
N ASP A 176 -19.22 -6.72 -12.26
CA ASP A 176 -19.56 -7.94 -13.00
C ASP A 176 -18.79 -9.13 -12.43
N GLU A 177 -19.48 -9.98 -11.68
CA GLU A 177 -18.90 -11.16 -11.05
C GLU A 177 -18.24 -12.13 -12.04
N SER A 178 -18.72 -12.18 -13.28
CA SER A 178 -18.17 -13.06 -14.32
C SER A 178 -16.78 -12.64 -14.79
N LYS A 179 -16.36 -11.40 -14.51
CA LYS A 179 -15.04 -10.85 -14.84
C LYS A 179 -14.05 -10.92 -13.68
N ARG A 180 -14.51 -11.31 -12.49
CA ARG A 180 -13.65 -11.44 -11.33
C ARG A 180 -12.78 -12.68 -11.45
N VAL A 181 -11.52 -12.55 -11.09
CA VAL A 181 -10.52 -13.63 -11.16
C VAL A 181 -10.30 -14.18 -9.76
N SER A 182 -10.39 -15.50 -9.60
CA SER A 182 -9.97 -16.14 -8.35
C SER A 182 -8.46 -16.32 -8.33
N LEU A 183 -7.85 -16.05 -7.19
CA LEU A 183 -6.42 -16.22 -6.94
C LEU A 183 -6.18 -17.51 -6.15
N ASN A 184 -5.10 -18.22 -6.47
CA ASN A 184 -4.62 -19.30 -5.62
C ASN A 184 -3.86 -18.75 -4.40
N GLU A 185 -3.53 -19.60 -3.44
CA GLU A 185 -2.91 -19.19 -2.18
C GLU A 185 -1.53 -18.53 -2.35
N ALA A 186 -0.71 -19.03 -3.29
CA ALA A 186 0.58 -18.42 -3.62
C ALA A 186 0.41 -17.01 -4.22
N GLN A 187 -0.61 -16.80 -5.03
CA GLN A 187 -0.96 -15.48 -5.57
C GLN A 187 -1.53 -14.53 -4.50
N LEU A 188 -2.28 -15.06 -3.53
CA LEU A 188 -2.75 -14.27 -2.40
C LEU A 188 -1.59 -13.81 -1.51
N GLU A 189 -0.57 -14.64 -1.31
CA GLU A 189 0.60 -14.28 -0.49
C GLU A 189 1.56 -13.36 -1.23
N TYR A 190 2.01 -13.74 -2.42
CA TYR A 190 3.10 -13.06 -3.12
C TYR A 190 2.65 -12.06 -4.20
N GLY A 191 1.37 -12.05 -4.56
CA GLY A 191 0.78 -11.16 -5.57
C GLY A 191 0.81 -11.73 -7.00
N PRO A 192 -0.34 -11.77 -7.69
CA PRO A 192 -0.45 -12.36 -9.01
C PRO A 192 0.38 -11.61 -10.08
N VAL A 193 0.44 -10.28 -9.97
CA VAL A 193 1.20 -9.45 -10.92
C VAL A 193 2.69 -9.45 -10.58
N ILE A 194 3.05 -9.47 -9.28
CA ILE A 194 4.44 -9.60 -8.84
C ILE A 194 5.02 -10.93 -9.33
N ILE A 195 4.30 -12.05 -9.17
CA ILE A 195 4.74 -13.37 -9.66
C ILE A 195 4.95 -13.33 -11.19
N LYS A 196 4.05 -12.70 -11.92
CA LYS A 196 4.14 -12.57 -13.39
C LYS A 196 5.31 -11.70 -13.84
N LYS A 197 5.60 -10.61 -13.12
CA LYS A 197 6.71 -9.69 -13.45
C LYS A 197 8.08 -10.26 -13.08
N VAL A 198 8.14 -11.14 -12.08
CA VAL A 198 9.37 -11.72 -11.52
C VAL A 198 10.43 -10.66 -11.20
N PRO A 199 10.12 -9.61 -10.40
CA PRO A 199 11.12 -8.61 -10.07
C PRO A 199 12.24 -9.22 -9.19
N GLU A 200 13.44 -8.66 -9.26
CA GLU A 200 14.59 -9.11 -8.44
C GLU A 200 14.27 -9.16 -6.94
N LEU A 201 13.43 -8.22 -6.46
CA LEU A 201 12.98 -8.19 -5.06
C LEU A 201 12.10 -9.39 -4.69
N LEU A 202 11.34 -9.98 -5.63
CA LEU A 202 10.59 -11.21 -5.37
C LEU A 202 11.56 -12.37 -5.08
N ILE A 203 12.59 -12.52 -5.90
CA ILE A 203 13.60 -13.59 -5.69
C ILE A 203 14.27 -13.42 -4.32
N LYS A 204 14.68 -12.19 -3.97
CA LYS A 204 15.26 -11.89 -2.65
C LYS A 204 14.29 -12.19 -1.50
N LEU A 205 13.01 -11.89 -1.67
CA LEU A 205 11.98 -12.19 -0.67
C LEU A 205 11.79 -13.69 -0.48
N LEU A 206 11.69 -14.43 -1.58
CA LEU A 206 11.55 -15.89 -1.54
C LEU A 206 12.78 -16.56 -0.90
N ASP A 207 14.00 -16.13 -1.24
CA ASP A 207 15.24 -16.66 -0.65
C ASP A 207 15.30 -16.40 0.85
N LYS A 208 15.00 -15.17 1.27
CA LYS A 208 14.98 -14.78 2.69
C LYS A 208 13.97 -15.61 3.48
N ASN A 209 12.73 -15.69 3.01
CA ASN A 209 11.65 -16.41 3.68
C ASN A 209 11.97 -17.93 3.72
N GLN A 210 12.47 -18.50 2.63
CA GLN A 210 12.84 -19.92 2.59
C GLN A 210 13.96 -20.25 3.59
N GLN A 211 14.99 -19.42 3.69
CA GLN A 211 16.07 -19.59 4.66
C GLN A 211 15.55 -19.49 6.11
N GLU A 212 14.76 -18.46 6.39
CA GLU A 212 14.19 -18.21 7.72
C GLU A 212 13.27 -19.36 8.15
N TYR A 213 12.29 -19.71 7.33
CA TYR A 213 11.30 -20.76 7.66
C TYR A 213 11.95 -22.14 7.78
N SER A 214 12.88 -22.49 6.89
CA SER A 214 13.62 -23.75 6.97
C SER A 214 14.51 -23.82 8.22
N SER A 215 15.11 -22.71 8.65
CA SER A 215 15.91 -22.64 9.86
C SER A 215 15.06 -22.85 11.12
N ILE A 216 13.91 -22.16 11.19
CA ILE A 216 12.98 -22.30 12.32
C ILE A 216 12.42 -23.73 12.37
N LEU A 217 11.99 -24.28 11.23
CA LEU A 217 11.43 -25.63 11.15
C LEU A 217 12.43 -26.66 11.65
N ARG A 218 13.69 -26.63 11.16
CA ARG A 218 14.76 -27.51 11.62
C ARG A 218 15.01 -27.40 13.14
N SER A 219 15.01 -26.19 13.67
CA SER A 219 15.17 -25.95 15.12
C SER A 219 14.03 -26.54 15.93
N LEU A 220 12.78 -26.51 15.42
CA LEU A 220 11.64 -27.14 16.09
C LEU A 220 11.66 -28.66 15.96
N GLU A 221 12.13 -29.20 14.84
CA GLU A 221 12.27 -30.65 14.60
C GLU A 221 13.35 -31.30 15.47
N SER A 222 14.48 -30.60 15.69
CA SER A 222 15.62 -31.11 16.46
C SER A 222 15.43 -31.15 17.97
N LYS A 223 14.34 -30.58 18.51
CA LYS A 223 14.04 -30.65 19.96
C LYS A 223 13.53 -32.04 20.32
N ASP A 224 14.23 -32.72 21.21
CA ASP A 224 13.84 -34.00 21.76
C ASP A 224 12.63 -33.87 22.69
N GLY A 225 11.78 -34.91 22.76
CA GLY A 225 10.60 -34.99 23.59
C GLY A 225 9.28 -34.77 22.85
N ASP A 226 8.17 -34.96 23.56
CA ASP A 226 6.84 -34.74 23.02
C ASP A 226 6.63 -33.24 22.70
N LYS A 227 6.25 -32.95 21.48
CA LYS A 227 5.98 -31.59 21.03
C LYS A 227 4.57 -31.17 21.42
N SER A 228 4.42 -30.00 22.03
CA SER A 228 3.10 -29.43 22.31
C SER A 228 2.32 -29.13 21.02
N ASP A 229 0.99 -29.10 21.12
CA ASP A 229 0.10 -28.78 19.99
C ASP A 229 0.47 -27.43 19.33
N ALA A 230 0.90 -26.44 20.11
CA ALA A 230 1.36 -25.16 19.61
C ALA A 230 2.63 -25.28 18.74
N ILE A 231 3.57 -26.16 19.11
CA ILE A 231 4.78 -26.43 18.32
C ILE A 231 4.40 -27.17 17.04
N LEU A 232 3.53 -28.17 17.11
CA LEU A 232 3.07 -28.92 15.94
C LEU A 232 2.34 -28.01 14.95
N SER A 233 1.42 -27.18 15.43
CA SER A 233 0.71 -26.17 14.60
C SER A 233 1.68 -25.20 13.94
N ARG A 234 2.72 -24.72 14.66
CA ARG A 234 3.74 -23.85 14.07
C ARG A 234 4.57 -24.56 13.00
N MET A 235 4.89 -25.83 13.18
CA MET A 235 5.62 -26.61 12.17
C MET A 235 4.76 -26.83 10.91
N GLU A 236 3.47 -27.10 11.04
CA GLU A 236 2.54 -27.22 9.91
C GLU A 236 2.44 -25.91 9.14
N GLN A 237 2.30 -24.78 9.85
CA GLN A 237 2.30 -23.45 9.23
C GLN A 237 3.59 -23.19 8.44
N LEU A 238 4.76 -23.49 9.00
CA LEU A 238 6.03 -23.29 8.30
C LEU A 238 6.17 -24.17 7.06
N ARG A 239 5.68 -25.41 7.10
CA ARG A 239 5.64 -26.31 5.92
C ARG A 239 4.73 -25.75 4.84
N TYR A 240 3.57 -25.24 5.21
CA TYR A 240 2.65 -24.58 4.30
C TYR A 240 3.29 -23.35 3.64
N GLU A 241 3.95 -22.47 4.41
CA GLU A 241 4.66 -21.30 3.87
C GLU A 241 5.78 -21.69 2.90
N LEU A 242 6.54 -22.77 3.21
CA LEU A 242 7.56 -23.31 2.32
C LEU A 242 6.98 -23.91 1.03
N ASP A 243 5.79 -24.51 1.09
CA ASP A 243 5.08 -25.00 -0.08
C ASP A 243 4.62 -23.86 -0.99
N LEU A 244 4.09 -22.75 -0.43
CA LEU A 244 3.76 -21.55 -1.21
C LEU A 244 4.99 -21.00 -1.96
N ILE A 245 6.15 -20.94 -1.29
CA ILE A 245 7.42 -20.53 -1.94
C ILE A 245 7.75 -21.47 -3.10
N ALA A 246 7.63 -22.80 -2.90
CA ALA A 246 7.89 -23.78 -3.95
C ALA A 246 6.92 -23.62 -5.15
N GLN A 247 5.64 -23.37 -4.89
CA GLN A 247 4.64 -23.09 -5.93
C GLN A 247 5.03 -21.87 -6.78
N VAL A 248 5.43 -20.76 -6.13
CA VAL A 248 5.90 -19.56 -6.86
C VAL A 248 7.13 -19.89 -7.70
N ARG A 249 8.14 -20.57 -7.13
CA ARG A 249 9.38 -20.92 -7.84
C ARG A 249 9.16 -21.84 -9.04
N ASN A 250 8.14 -22.69 -9.00
CA ASN A 250 7.77 -23.55 -10.13
C ASN A 250 7.00 -22.79 -11.23
N THR A 251 6.55 -21.57 -10.94
CA THR A 251 5.77 -20.74 -11.87
C THR A 251 6.65 -19.73 -12.63
N ILE A 252 7.80 -19.33 -12.05
CA ILE A 252 8.71 -18.29 -12.57
C ILE A 252 9.92 -18.84 -13.33
#